data_aa9aa6c4dd7fb2f6447c5ab152226b9e
#
_entry.id   aa9aa6c4dd7fb2f6447c5ab152226b9e
#
_cell.length_a   1.000
_cell.length_b   1.000
_cell.length_c   1.000
_cell.angle_alpha   90.00
_cell.angle_beta   90.00
_cell.angle_gamma   90.00
#
_symmetry.space_group_name_H-M   'P 1'
#
loop_
_entity.id
_entity.type
_entity.pdbx_description
1 polymer ?
#
loop_
_entity_poly.entity_id
_entity_poly.type
_entity_poly.pdbx_seq_one_letter_code
_entity_poly.pdbx_strand_id
1 'polypeptide(L)'
;LISSDPANMNYLTGYDAWSFYYAQCVLVHINEDEPICFLRDQDAGGAYIKTYLQDKNIIKYPEKYIHTPPSHPYEYLVEVIKQKKWDNIRIGVEMDSHYFTATCFEKLLTGLNRASFHDSERLVNWIRIVKSDSEIKLMQAAARISEKAMKTAFDVINPGVRQCDAVADIQKSLFNGTPEFGGDYASIATLLPTGKGTSASHLTATEDKFVKGEATIIEISGVHKRYHCPMARTVLLGKKNQKKIDTMKATNEALDSGISAVKPGNTANDVAQKFWGVLDKYGIKKESRTGYSIGIGYPPDWGEQTLNISKGDKTILQPNVT
;
A
#
# COMPACT_ATOMS: atom_id res chain seq x y z
N LEU A 1 10.91 -0.24 -19.31
CA LEU A 1 10.67 -0.42 -17.90
C LEU A 1 10.23 -1.85 -17.62
N ILE A 2 10.77 -2.47 -16.57
CA ILE A 2 10.28 -3.71 -15.99
C ILE A 2 9.72 -3.36 -14.62
N SER A 3 8.40 -3.43 -14.48
CA SER A 3 7.68 -3.12 -13.25
C SER A 3 7.17 -4.41 -12.62
N SER A 4 7.61 -4.74 -11.42
CA SER A 4 7.29 -5.97 -10.70
C SER A 4 6.41 -5.73 -9.46
N ASP A 5 6.24 -4.49 -9.04
CA ASP A 5 5.33 -4.12 -7.96
C ASP A 5 3.87 -4.35 -8.42
N PRO A 6 3.08 -5.20 -7.72
CA PRO A 6 1.70 -5.49 -8.12
C PRO A 6 0.79 -4.26 -8.15
N ALA A 7 1.05 -3.24 -7.34
CA ALA A 7 0.30 -1.99 -7.39
C ALA A 7 0.61 -1.22 -8.68
N ASN A 8 1.86 -1.20 -9.13
CA ASN A 8 2.26 -0.62 -10.41
C ASN A 8 1.74 -1.46 -11.58
N MET A 9 1.80 -2.80 -11.48
CA MET A 9 1.23 -3.69 -12.48
C MET A 9 -0.28 -3.44 -12.65
N ASN A 10 -1.01 -3.32 -11.53
CA ASN A 10 -2.44 -2.99 -11.55
C ASN A 10 -2.70 -1.62 -12.20
N TYR A 11 -1.95 -0.60 -11.81
CA TYR A 11 -2.08 0.75 -12.37
C TYR A 11 -1.84 0.78 -13.88
N LEU A 12 -0.84 0.05 -14.35
CA LEU A 12 -0.44 0.02 -15.76
C LEU A 12 -1.36 -0.83 -16.64
N THR A 13 -2.05 -1.83 -16.09
CA THR A 13 -2.76 -2.84 -16.91
C THR A 13 -4.15 -3.21 -16.43
N GLY A 14 -4.49 -2.88 -15.19
CA GLY A 14 -5.69 -3.37 -14.50
C GLY A 14 -5.55 -4.78 -13.93
N TYR A 15 -4.36 -5.42 -14.02
CA TYR A 15 -4.16 -6.77 -13.51
C TYR A 15 -4.29 -6.80 -11.99
N ASP A 16 -5.28 -7.56 -11.52
CA ASP A 16 -5.58 -7.74 -10.09
C ASP A 16 -5.84 -9.22 -9.80
N ALA A 17 -4.82 -9.90 -9.28
CA ALA A 17 -4.88 -11.29 -8.86
C ALA A 17 -3.94 -11.54 -7.69
N TRP A 18 -4.22 -12.59 -6.90
CA TRP A 18 -3.37 -13.03 -5.80
C TRP A 18 -2.22 -13.92 -6.32
N SER A 19 -1.43 -13.40 -7.26
CA SER A 19 -0.31 -14.12 -7.90
C SER A 19 1.06 -13.49 -7.62
N PHE A 20 1.09 -12.38 -6.91
CA PHE A 20 2.28 -11.56 -6.69
C PHE A 20 3.37 -12.22 -5.83
N TYR A 21 3.11 -13.40 -5.27
CA TYR A 21 4.12 -14.22 -4.59
C TYR A 21 4.97 -15.07 -5.56
N TYR A 22 4.61 -15.10 -6.84
CA TYR A 22 5.44 -15.60 -7.93
C TYR A 22 6.12 -14.46 -8.67
N ALA A 23 7.24 -14.76 -9.33
CA ALA A 23 7.91 -13.78 -10.19
C ALA A 23 7.01 -13.41 -11.37
N GLN A 24 6.64 -12.15 -11.44
CA GLN A 24 5.80 -11.56 -12.49
C GLN A 24 6.20 -10.11 -12.72
N CYS A 25 5.89 -9.55 -13.87
CA CYS A 25 6.12 -8.13 -14.13
C CYS A 25 5.28 -7.61 -15.30
N VAL A 26 5.26 -6.30 -15.43
CA VAL A 26 4.79 -5.59 -16.62
C VAL A 26 5.99 -4.98 -17.34
N LEU A 27 6.07 -5.19 -18.65
CA LEU A 27 7.04 -4.54 -19.52
C LEU A 27 6.39 -3.34 -20.19
N VAL A 28 7.02 -2.18 -20.09
CA VAL A 28 6.61 -0.96 -20.79
C VAL A 28 7.74 -0.54 -21.72
N HIS A 29 7.48 -0.48 -23.02
CA HIS A 29 8.45 -0.05 -24.02
C HIS A 29 7.94 1.20 -24.72
N ILE A 30 8.80 2.19 -24.94
CA ILE A 30 8.41 3.52 -25.45
C ILE A 30 7.82 3.50 -26.87
N ASN A 31 8.10 2.45 -27.65
CA ASN A 31 7.62 2.28 -29.03
C ASN A 31 6.49 1.26 -29.15
N GLU A 32 5.91 0.80 -28.04
CA GLU A 32 4.76 -0.10 -28.03
C GLU A 32 3.52 0.65 -27.53
N ASP A 33 2.39 0.38 -28.15
CA ASP A 33 1.13 1.06 -27.82
C ASP A 33 0.52 0.57 -26.48
N GLU A 34 0.86 -0.67 -26.09
CA GLU A 34 0.35 -1.30 -24.87
C GLU A 34 1.50 -1.93 -24.06
N PRO A 35 1.37 -1.96 -22.73
CA PRO A 35 2.25 -2.76 -21.89
C PRO A 35 2.10 -4.27 -22.17
N ILE A 36 3.07 -5.04 -21.66
CA ILE A 36 3.04 -6.51 -21.73
C ILE A 36 3.02 -7.06 -20.32
N CYS A 37 2.04 -7.89 -19.98
CA CYS A 37 2.03 -8.69 -18.77
C CYS A 37 2.87 -9.95 -18.95
N PHE A 38 3.82 -10.18 -18.06
CA PHE A 38 4.61 -11.40 -17.96
C PHE A 38 4.21 -12.14 -16.69
N LEU A 39 3.57 -13.29 -16.84
CA LEU A 39 2.90 -14.01 -15.76
C LEU A 39 3.18 -15.52 -15.83
N ARG A 40 2.99 -16.21 -14.70
CA ARG A 40 2.91 -17.66 -14.67
C ARG A 40 1.74 -18.15 -15.54
N ASP A 41 1.90 -19.25 -16.27
CA ASP A 41 0.87 -19.77 -17.18
C ASP A 41 -0.48 -19.95 -16.49
N GLN A 42 -0.49 -20.52 -15.29
CA GLN A 42 -1.71 -20.72 -14.50
C GLN A 42 -2.41 -19.41 -14.12
N ASP A 43 -1.67 -18.34 -13.86
CA ASP A 43 -2.21 -17.05 -13.41
C ASP A 43 -2.62 -16.13 -14.57
N ALA A 44 -2.15 -16.42 -15.78
CA ALA A 44 -2.45 -15.62 -16.97
C ALA A 44 -3.96 -15.60 -17.29
N GLY A 45 -4.71 -16.62 -16.89
CA GLY A 45 -6.17 -16.63 -16.99
C GLY A 45 -6.82 -15.40 -16.35
N GLY A 46 -6.26 -14.90 -15.23
CA GLY A 46 -6.70 -13.67 -14.59
C GLY A 46 -6.44 -12.42 -15.43
N ALA A 47 -5.35 -12.38 -16.19
CA ALA A 47 -5.03 -11.22 -17.04
C ALA A 47 -6.01 -11.08 -18.22
N TYR A 48 -6.44 -12.16 -18.84
CA TYR A 48 -7.45 -12.13 -19.90
C TYR A 48 -8.82 -11.59 -19.42
N ILE A 49 -9.11 -11.70 -18.12
CA ILE A 49 -10.40 -11.29 -17.53
C ILE A 49 -10.31 -9.86 -16.99
N LYS A 50 -9.16 -9.47 -16.42
CA LYS A 50 -9.03 -8.25 -15.61
C LYS A 50 -8.36 -7.09 -16.33
N THR A 51 -7.55 -7.35 -17.35
CA THR A 51 -6.80 -6.31 -18.06
C THR A 51 -7.53 -5.81 -19.31
N TYR A 52 -7.11 -4.65 -19.79
CA TYR A 52 -7.53 -4.12 -21.10
C TYR A 52 -6.61 -4.57 -22.24
N LEU A 53 -5.58 -5.37 -21.94
CA LEU A 53 -4.54 -5.74 -22.89
C LEU A 53 -5.06 -6.72 -23.94
N GLN A 54 -4.53 -6.60 -25.16
CA GLN A 54 -4.72 -7.64 -26.18
C GLN A 54 -4.02 -8.93 -25.76
N ASP A 55 -4.60 -10.07 -26.11
CA ASP A 55 -4.08 -11.41 -25.74
C ASP A 55 -2.60 -11.62 -26.10
N LYS A 56 -2.14 -11.04 -27.22
CA LYS A 56 -0.72 -11.10 -27.65
C LYS A 56 0.24 -10.43 -26.66
N ASN A 57 -0.27 -9.54 -25.79
CA ASN A 57 0.49 -8.80 -24.78
C ASN A 57 0.41 -9.48 -23.40
N ILE A 58 -0.16 -10.68 -23.30
CA ILE A 58 -0.16 -11.52 -22.10
C ILE A 58 0.79 -12.69 -22.35
N ILE A 59 2.00 -12.58 -21.84
CA ILE A 59 3.05 -13.58 -22.01
C ILE A 59 3.08 -14.50 -20.80
N LYS A 60 2.99 -15.82 -21.08
CA LYS A 60 2.93 -16.86 -20.08
C LYS A 60 4.25 -17.62 -20.02
N TYR A 61 4.85 -17.71 -18.84
CA TYR A 61 6.00 -18.56 -18.66
C TYR A 61 5.59 -19.94 -18.11
N PRO A 62 6.25 -21.03 -18.63
CA PRO A 62 5.89 -22.40 -18.27
C PRO A 62 6.18 -22.76 -16.81
N GLU A 63 5.42 -23.73 -16.27
CA GLU A 63 5.55 -24.26 -14.90
C GLU A 63 6.95 -24.81 -14.57
N LYS A 64 7.72 -25.24 -15.56
CA LYS A 64 9.10 -25.74 -15.37
C LYS A 64 10.05 -24.72 -14.71
N TYR A 65 9.67 -23.45 -14.67
CA TYR A 65 10.45 -22.38 -14.02
C TYR A 65 10.05 -22.13 -12.56
N ILE A 66 9.00 -22.82 -12.05
CA ILE A 66 8.49 -22.62 -10.72
C ILE A 66 9.18 -23.56 -9.73
N HIS A 67 9.86 -22.99 -8.73
CA HIS A 67 10.54 -23.71 -7.64
C HIS A 67 11.43 -24.86 -8.09
N THR A 68 12.09 -24.71 -9.24
CA THR A 68 12.96 -25.72 -9.87
C THR A 68 14.39 -25.20 -10.09
N PRO A 69 15.14 -24.85 -9.00
CA PRO A 69 16.51 -24.40 -9.17
C PRO A 69 17.37 -25.38 -10.00
N PRO A 70 18.27 -24.85 -10.85
CA PRO A 70 18.65 -23.44 -10.99
C PRO A 70 17.75 -22.61 -11.92
N SER A 71 16.68 -23.16 -12.46
CA SER A 71 15.75 -22.44 -13.38
C SER A 71 14.97 -21.36 -12.65
N HIS A 72 14.73 -20.24 -13.33
CA HIS A 72 14.00 -19.09 -12.78
C HIS A 72 13.14 -18.42 -13.87
N PRO A 73 11.93 -17.91 -13.56
CA PRO A 73 11.05 -17.27 -14.54
C PRO A 73 11.69 -16.15 -15.35
N TYR A 74 12.63 -15.41 -14.78
CA TYR A 74 13.33 -14.34 -15.46
C TYR A 74 14.31 -14.81 -16.52
N GLU A 75 14.67 -16.10 -16.57
CA GLU A 75 15.38 -16.68 -17.73
C GLU A 75 14.46 -16.67 -18.96
N TYR A 76 13.19 -17.04 -18.77
CA TYR A 76 12.20 -16.96 -19.86
C TYR A 76 11.90 -15.50 -20.24
N LEU A 77 11.87 -14.58 -19.28
CA LEU A 77 11.74 -13.14 -19.55
C LEU A 77 12.89 -12.62 -20.43
N VAL A 78 14.12 -13.06 -20.17
CA VAL A 78 15.30 -12.74 -21.01
C VAL A 78 15.09 -13.20 -22.44
N GLU A 79 14.57 -14.41 -22.66
CA GLU A 79 14.26 -14.91 -24.01
C GLU A 79 13.21 -14.02 -24.71
N VAL A 80 12.15 -13.64 -24.00
CA VAL A 80 11.11 -12.74 -24.51
C VAL A 80 11.70 -11.37 -24.92
N ILE A 81 12.54 -10.77 -24.08
CA ILE A 81 13.19 -9.49 -24.35
C ILE A 81 14.10 -9.58 -25.59
N LYS A 82 14.85 -10.70 -25.75
CA LYS A 82 15.68 -10.95 -26.94
C LYS A 82 14.84 -11.13 -28.21
N GLN A 83 13.74 -11.89 -28.15
CA GLN A 83 12.83 -12.08 -29.28
C GLN A 83 12.24 -10.76 -29.77
N LYS A 84 11.96 -9.85 -28.84
CA LYS A 84 11.48 -8.48 -29.14
C LYS A 84 12.60 -7.54 -29.59
N LYS A 85 13.87 -7.97 -29.60
CA LYS A 85 15.05 -7.15 -29.92
C LYS A 85 15.24 -5.95 -28.98
N TRP A 86 14.85 -6.11 -27.70
CA TRP A 86 15.03 -5.10 -26.65
C TRP A 86 16.26 -5.37 -25.78
N ASP A 87 17.16 -6.23 -26.21
CA ASP A 87 18.32 -6.71 -25.47
C ASP A 87 19.56 -5.78 -25.60
N ASN A 88 19.43 -4.65 -26.29
CA ASN A 88 20.50 -3.65 -26.45
C ASN A 88 19.96 -2.23 -26.22
N ILE A 89 19.26 -2.03 -25.11
CA ILE A 89 18.66 -0.74 -24.73
C ILE A 89 18.90 -0.47 -23.25
N ARG A 90 18.58 0.74 -22.84
CA ARG A 90 18.51 1.13 -21.43
C ARG A 90 17.21 0.61 -20.81
N ILE A 91 17.31 -0.15 -19.73
CA ILE A 91 16.18 -0.78 -19.04
C ILE A 91 16.09 -0.25 -17.62
N GLY A 92 14.97 0.39 -17.27
CA GLY A 92 14.64 0.73 -15.89
C GLY A 92 14.04 -0.49 -15.18
N VAL A 93 14.44 -0.73 -13.94
CA VAL A 93 13.90 -1.79 -13.06
C VAL A 93 13.58 -1.20 -11.69
N GLU A 94 12.63 -1.78 -10.99
CA GLU A 94 12.21 -1.34 -9.65
C GLU A 94 13.12 -1.97 -8.58
N MET A 95 14.34 -1.41 -8.42
CA MET A 95 15.40 -1.96 -7.55
C MET A 95 14.98 -2.15 -6.09
N ASP A 96 14.10 -1.28 -5.59
CA ASP A 96 13.65 -1.25 -4.20
C ASP A 96 12.23 -1.83 -4.02
N SER A 97 11.76 -2.64 -4.98
CA SER A 97 10.49 -3.35 -4.86
C SER A 97 10.65 -4.66 -4.07
N HIS A 98 9.71 -4.94 -3.15
CA HIS A 98 9.65 -6.20 -2.40
C HIS A 98 9.48 -7.43 -3.31
N TYR A 99 9.04 -7.23 -4.54
CA TYR A 99 8.74 -8.28 -5.52
C TYR A 99 9.83 -8.46 -6.56
N PHE A 100 10.83 -7.59 -6.57
CA PHE A 100 12.00 -7.68 -7.46
C PHE A 100 13.20 -8.22 -6.68
N THR A 101 13.40 -9.52 -6.73
CA THR A 101 14.45 -10.17 -5.94
C THR A 101 15.84 -10.01 -6.56
N ALA A 102 16.89 -10.20 -5.76
CA ALA A 102 18.27 -10.23 -6.26
C ALA A 102 18.44 -11.25 -7.40
N THR A 103 17.79 -12.41 -7.31
CA THR A 103 17.82 -13.42 -8.36
C THR A 103 17.19 -12.93 -9.68
N CYS A 104 16.08 -12.18 -9.59
CA CYS A 104 15.51 -11.55 -10.79
C CYS A 104 16.52 -10.65 -11.49
N PHE A 105 17.21 -9.81 -10.71
CA PHE A 105 18.22 -8.90 -11.25
C PHE A 105 19.44 -9.64 -11.82
N GLU A 106 19.96 -10.65 -11.13
CA GLU A 106 21.07 -11.49 -11.59
C GLU A 106 20.77 -12.15 -12.93
N LYS A 107 19.56 -12.73 -13.10
CA LYS A 107 19.14 -13.35 -14.35
C LYS A 107 19.05 -12.35 -15.52
N LEU A 108 18.59 -11.14 -15.24
CA LEU A 108 18.59 -10.06 -16.24
C LEU A 108 20.02 -9.66 -16.64
N LEU A 109 20.89 -9.40 -15.67
CA LEU A 109 22.29 -9.02 -15.93
C LEU A 109 23.05 -10.06 -16.74
N THR A 110 22.91 -11.33 -16.36
CA THR A 110 23.64 -12.43 -17.05
C THR A 110 23.03 -12.73 -18.42
N GLY A 111 21.73 -12.60 -18.56
CA GLY A 111 21.01 -12.92 -19.79
C GLY A 111 21.04 -11.80 -20.83
N LEU A 112 21.10 -10.54 -20.43
CA LEU A 112 21.02 -9.35 -21.30
C LEU A 112 22.29 -8.51 -21.22
N ASN A 113 23.43 -9.10 -21.56
CA ASN A 113 24.76 -8.51 -21.42
C ASN A 113 25.03 -7.28 -22.31
N ARG A 114 24.13 -6.95 -23.23
CA ARG A 114 24.19 -5.73 -24.06
C ARG A 114 23.28 -4.60 -23.57
N ALA A 115 22.38 -4.88 -22.64
CA ALA A 115 21.49 -3.90 -22.03
C ALA A 115 22.19 -3.20 -20.86
N SER A 116 21.79 -1.96 -20.57
CA SER A 116 22.17 -1.26 -19.36
C SER A 116 20.97 -1.18 -18.41
N PHE A 117 21.18 -1.51 -17.13
CA PHE A 117 20.13 -1.50 -16.12
C PHE A 117 20.27 -0.30 -15.21
N HIS A 118 19.14 0.34 -14.89
CA HIS A 118 19.05 1.50 -14.02
C HIS A 118 17.88 1.33 -13.07
N ASP A 119 18.03 1.89 -11.86
CA ASP A 119 16.87 2.02 -10.98
C ASP A 119 15.84 2.95 -11.63
N SER A 120 14.58 2.54 -11.61
CA SER A 120 13.46 3.37 -12.08
C SER A 120 13.10 4.48 -11.09
N GLU A 121 13.72 4.52 -9.92
CA GLU A 121 13.50 5.53 -8.87
C GLU A 121 12.01 5.72 -8.54
N ARG A 122 11.26 4.60 -8.51
CA ARG A 122 9.82 4.59 -8.24
C ARG A 122 8.99 5.42 -9.24
N LEU A 123 9.39 5.45 -10.50
CA LEU A 123 8.75 6.25 -11.55
C LEU A 123 7.22 6.10 -11.56
N VAL A 124 6.70 4.87 -11.56
CA VAL A 124 5.25 4.63 -11.60
C VAL A 124 4.59 5.06 -10.30
N ASN A 125 5.24 4.83 -9.16
CA ASN A 125 4.73 5.27 -7.86
C ASN A 125 4.57 6.80 -7.82
N TRP A 126 5.56 7.56 -8.34
CA TRP A 126 5.49 9.03 -8.40
C TRP A 126 4.40 9.53 -9.35
N ILE A 127 4.11 8.81 -10.43
CA ILE A 127 2.98 9.15 -11.32
C ILE A 127 1.64 8.93 -10.59
N ARG A 128 1.51 7.84 -9.84
CA ARG A 128 0.28 7.45 -9.16
C ARG A 128 -0.13 8.35 -7.99
N ILE A 129 0.78 9.14 -7.39
CA ILE A 129 0.41 9.97 -6.23
C ILE A 129 -0.61 11.06 -6.57
N VAL A 130 -0.66 11.50 -7.83
CA VAL A 130 -1.67 12.45 -8.32
C VAL A 130 -2.80 11.65 -8.95
N LYS A 131 -3.93 11.58 -8.26
CA LYS A 131 -5.09 10.76 -8.67
C LYS A 131 -5.94 11.48 -9.70
N SER A 132 -6.42 10.75 -10.68
CA SER A 132 -7.52 11.20 -11.54
C SER A 132 -8.83 11.30 -10.74
N ASP A 133 -9.83 11.99 -11.29
CA ASP A 133 -11.16 12.10 -10.67
C ASP A 133 -11.84 10.74 -10.48
N SER A 134 -11.54 9.77 -11.36
CA SER A 134 -12.04 8.40 -11.23
C SER A 134 -11.39 7.68 -10.06
N GLU A 135 -10.09 7.82 -9.88
CA GLU A 135 -9.37 7.24 -8.74
C GLU A 135 -9.81 7.86 -7.41
N ILE A 136 -10.05 9.18 -7.37
CA ILE A 136 -10.59 9.84 -6.17
C ILE A 136 -11.94 9.25 -5.77
N LYS A 137 -12.82 8.91 -6.73
CA LYS A 137 -14.09 8.24 -6.42
C LYS A 137 -13.89 6.85 -5.80
N LEU A 138 -12.90 6.10 -6.28
CA LEU A 138 -12.57 4.79 -5.70
C LEU A 138 -12.02 4.93 -4.27
N MET A 139 -11.17 5.93 -4.03
CA MET A 139 -10.69 6.23 -2.68
C MET A 139 -11.79 6.71 -1.75
N GLN A 140 -12.75 7.49 -2.23
CA GLN A 140 -13.92 7.87 -1.46
C GLN A 140 -14.79 6.66 -1.08
N ALA A 141 -14.95 5.68 -1.99
CA ALA A 141 -15.63 4.43 -1.67
C ALA A 141 -14.87 3.65 -0.58
N ALA A 142 -13.55 3.52 -0.71
CA ALA A 142 -12.71 2.90 0.31
C ALA A 142 -12.80 3.62 1.67
N ALA A 143 -12.87 4.96 1.67
CA ALA A 143 -13.03 5.76 2.89
C ALA A 143 -14.35 5.46 3.62
N ARG A 144 -15.46 5.32 2.90
CA ARG A 144 -16.77 4.96 3.49
C ARG A 144 -16.74 3.55 4.09
N ILE A 145 -16.02 2.61 3.47
CA ILE A 145 -15.82 1.27 4.02
C ILE A 145 -15.01 1.35 5.32
N SER A 146 -13.91 2.14 5.34
CA SER A 146 -13.11 2.37 6.55
C SER A 146 -13.94 2.98 7.68
N GLU A 147 -14.74 3.99 7.37
CA GLU A 147 -15.61 4.65 8.34
C GLU A 147 -16.60 3.68 8.99
N LYS A 148 -17.26 2.85 8.18
CA LYS A 148 -18.19 1.83 8.67
C LYS A 148 -17.49 0.80 9.55
N ALA A 149 -16.34 0.29 9.12
CA ALA A 149 -15.58 -0.69 9.87
C ALA A 149 -15.02 -0.11 11.18
N MET A 150 -14.63 1.17 11.19
CA MET A 150 -14.19 1.85 12.41
C MET A 150 -15.35 2.02 13.42
N LYS A 151 -16.58 2.30 12.96
CA LYS A 151 -17.77 2.29 13.82
C LYS A 151 -18.00 0.90 14.43
N THR A 152 -17.92 -0.15 13.59
CA THR A 152 -17.97 -1.54 14.10
C THR A 152 -16.91 -1.78 15.17
N ALA A 153 -15.67 -1.31 14.94
CA ALA A 153 -14.60 -1.49 15.91
C ALA A 153 -14.91 -0.82 17.27
N PHE A 154 -15.50 0.37 17.26
CA PHE A 154 -15.92 1.04 18.50
C PHE A 154 -17.03 0.28 19.23
N ASP A 155 -17.93 -0.40 18.51
CA ASP A 155 -19.03 -1.15 19.09
C ASP A 155 -18.56 -2.48 19.71
N VAL A 156 -17.59 -3.16 19.10
CA VAL A 156 -17.17 -4.52 19.52
C VAL A 156 -16.00 -4.53 20.51
N ILE A 157 -15.21 -3.45 20.59
CA ILE A 157 -14.07 -3.35 21.52
C ILE A 157 -14.58 -2.98 22.92
N ASN A 158 -14.88 -4.01 23.72
CA ASN A 158 -15.41 -3.85 25.06
C ASN A 158 -14.64 -4.72 26.07
N PRO A 159 -14.53 -4.27 27.36
CA PRO A 159 -13.90 -5.09 28.38
C PRO A 159 -14.52 -6.49 28.49
N GLY A 160 -13.67 -7.52 28.51
CA GLY A 160 -14.06 -8.91 28.58
C GLY A 160 -14.26 -9.62 27.24
N VAL A 161 -14.39 -8.89 26.11
CA VAL A 161 -14.39 -9.46 24.75
C VAL A 161 -12.97 -9.86 24.37
N ARG A 162 -12.78 -10.96 23.68
CA ARG A 162 -11.47 -11.37 23.14
C ARG A 162 -11.10 -10.49 21.94
N GLN A 163 -9.83 -10.14 21.82
CA GLN A 163 -9.34 -9.30 20.72
C GLN A 163 -9.59 -9.94 19.35
N CYS A 164 -9.37 -11.25 19.22
CA CYS A 164 -9.61 -11.98 17.96
C CYS A 164 -11.08 -11.98 17.54
N ASP A 165 -12.04 -12.02 18.48
CA ASP A 165 -13.47 -11.94 18.17
C ASP A 165 -13.83 -10.56 17.63
N ALA A 166 -13.31 -9.50 18.24
CA ALA A 166 -13.50 -8.13 17.75
C ALA A 166 -12.90 -7.95 16.34
N VAL A 167 -11.71 -8.49 16.08
CA VAL A 167 -11.09 -8.43 14.75
C VAL A 167 -11.93 -9.18 13.71
N ALA A 168 -12.53 -10.32 14.07
CA ALA A 168 -13.41 -11.05 13.15
C ALA A 168 -14.61 -10.20 12.71
N ASP A 169 -15.25 -9.47 13.62
CA ASP A 169 -16.34 -8.56 13.29
C ASP A 169 -15.89 -7.35 12.47
N ILE A 170 -14.73 -6.79 12.79
CA ILE A 170 -14.13 -5.69 12.01
C ILE A 170 -13.82 -6.15 10.59
N GLN A 171 -13.18 -7.31 10.42
CA GLN A 171 -12.87 -7.89 9.11
C GLN A 171 -14.14 -8.17 8.31
N LYS A 172 -15.16 -8.74 8.94
CA LYS A 172 -16.48 -8.92 8.31
C LYS A 172 -17.05 -7.60 7.81
N SER A 173 -16.95 -6.53 8.60
CA SER A 173 -17.42 -5.19 8.20
C SER A 173 -16.62 -4.64 7.01
N LEU A 174 -15.28 -4.83 7.00
CA LEU A 174 -14.40 -4.41 5.90
C LEU A 174 -14.77 -5.13 4.59
N PHE A 175 -14.94 -6.45 4.61
CA PHE A 175 -15.29 -7.23 3.42
C PHE A 175 -16.72 -6.97 2.93
N ASN A 176 -17.68 -6.85 3.85
CA ASN A 176 -19.06 -6.51 3.48
C ASN A 176 -19.16 -5.14 2.83
N GLY A 177 -18.26 -4.22 3.16
CA GLY A 177 -18.32 -2.86 2.65
C GLY A 177 -19.60 -2.12 3.02
N THR A 178 -20.08 -1.27 2.12
CA THR A 178 -21.34 -0.53 2.21
C THR A 178 -22.41 -1.17 1.30
N PRO A 179 -23.67 -0.75 1.33
CA PRO A 179 -24.67 -1.21 0.37
C PRO A 179 -24.31 -0.94 -1.10
N GLU A 180 -23.54 0.13 -1.36
CA GLU A 180 -23.14 0.54 -2.71
C GLU A 180 -21.81 -0.09 -3.16
N PHE A 181 -20.91 -0.40 -2.21
CA PHE A 181 -19.54 -0.80 -2.51
C PHE A 181 -19.12 -2.01 -1.68
N GLY A 182 -18.85 -3.14 -2.32
CA GLY A 182 -18.17 -4.25 -1.66
C GLY A 182 -16.74 -3.89 -1.29
N GLY A 183 -16.28 -4.43 -0.17
CA GLY A 183 -14.88 -4.32 0.25
C GLY A 183 -14.02 -5.43 -0.30
N ASP A 184 -12.71 -5.33 -0.05
CA ASP A 184 -11.69 -6.30 -0.45
C ASP A 184 -10.66 -6.44 0.66
N TYR A 185 -9.71 -7.38 0.52
CA TYR A 185 -8.63 -7.54 1.49
C TYR A 185 -7.72 -6.32 1.53
N ALA A 186 -7.33 -5.91 2.72
CA ALA A 186 -6.35 -4.84 2.89
C ALA A 186 -4.90 -5.36 2.73
N SER A 187 -3.99 -4.48 2.33
CA SER A 187 -2.57 -4.80 2.19
C SER A 187 -1.92 -5.12 3.53
N ILE A 188 -2.39 -4.51 4.61
CA ILE A 188 -1.95 -4.77 5.98
C ILE A 188 -3.12 -5.36 6.75
N ALA A 189 -2.87 -6.39 7.55
CA ALA A 189 -3.87 -6.97 8.44
C ALA A 189 -4.37 -5.91 9.45
N THR A 190 -5.56 -6.14 10.03
CA THR A 190 -6.03 -5.30 11.15
C THR A 190 -5.01 -5.30 12.28
N LEU A 191 -4.41 -4.13 12.55
CA LEU A 191 -3.50 -3.95 13.67
C LEU A 191 -4.31 -3.53 14.89
N LEU A 192 -4.05 -4.21 16.02
CA LEU A 192 -4.84 -4.02 17.24
C LEU A 192 -3.98 -4.08 18.52
N PRO A 193 -2.87 -3.32 18.59
CA PRO A 193 -2.07 -3.29 19.80
C PRO A 193 -2.92 -2.81 21.00
N THR A 194 -2.95 -3.62 22.06
CA THR A 194 -3.80 -3.43 23.23
C THR A 194 -2.96 -3.44 24.53
N GLY A 195 -3.32 -2.63 25.51
CA GLY A 195 -2.65 -2.58 26.80
C GLY A 195 -1.17 -2.25 26.67
N LYS A 196 -0.28 -3.14 27.11
CA LYS A 196 1.18 -2.99 26.97
C LYS A 196 1.62 -2.92 25.50
N GLY A 197 0.89 -3.61 24.63
CA GLY A 197 1.18 -3.64 23.19
C GLY A 197 1.09 -2.26 22.54
N THR A 198 0.37 -1.30 23.11
CA THR A 198 0.29 0.07 22.56
C THR A 198 1.62 0.83 22.54
N SER A 199 2.64 0.30 23.21
CA SER A 199 4.01 0.84 23.15
C SER A 199 4.82 0.33 21.94
N ALA A 200 4.30 -0.64 21.21
CA ALA A 200 4.91 -1.22 20.01
C ALA A 200 3.99 -1.03 18.81
N SER A 201 4.59 -0.69 17.67
CA SER A 201 3.85 -0.56 16.41
C SER A 201 3.59 -1.92 15.79
N HIS A 202 2.53 -2.00 14.97
CA HIS A 202 2.23 -3.11 14.07
C HIS A 202 1.95 -4.46 14.74
N LEU A 203 1.47 -4.46 15.99
CA LEU A 203 0.99 -5.69 16.63
C LEU A 203 -0.44 -6.00 16.19
N THR A 204 -0.69 -7.28 15.94
CA THR A 204 -2.01 -7.81 15.64
C THR A 204 -2.75 -8.21 16.92
N ALA A 205 -4.00 -8.60 16.80
CA ALA A 205 -4.81 -9.10 17.90
C ALA A 205 -4.31 -10.46 18.43
N THR A 206 -4.57 -10.70 19.71
CA THR A 206 -4.35 -11.99 20.37
C THR A 206 -5.69 -12.60 20.82
N GLU A 207 -5.66 -13.75 21.47
CA GLU A 207 -6.80 -14.36 22.16
C GLU A 207 -7.14 -13.68 23.51
N ASP A 208 -6.29 -12.77 23.99
CA ASP A 208 -6.51 -12.06 25.24
C ASP A 208 -7.78 -11.20 25.20
N LYS A 209 -8.36 -10.99 26.38
CA LYS A 209 -9.52 -10.11 26.53
C LYS A 209 -9.12 -8.66 26.71
N PHE A 210 -9.94 -7.75 26.20
CA PHE A 210 -9.80 -6.33 26.51
C PHE A 210 -10.01 -6.09 28.02
N VAL A 211 -9.14 -5.25 28.60
CA VAL A 211 -9.13 -4.96 30.04
C VAL A 211 -9.55 -3.50 30.27
N LYS A 212 -10.40 -3.31 31.30
CA LYS A 212 -10.83 -1.97 31.73
C LYS A 212 -9.65 -1.13 32.22
N GLY A 213 -9.52 0.08 31.70
CA GLY A 213 -8.42 1.03 32.03
C GLY A 213 -7.28 1.00 31.01
N GLU A 214 -7.29 0.05 30.09
CA GLU A 214 -6.30 -0.03 29.02
C GLU A 214 -6.72 0.75 27.76
N ALA A 215 -5.75 1.01 26.90
CA ALA A 215 -5.96 1.57 25.56
C ALA A 215 -5.83 0.49 24.50
N THR A 216 -6.54 0.64 23.41
CA THR A 216 -6.37 -0.15 22.19
C THR A 216 -6.21 0.81 21.02
N ILE A 217 -5.17 0.62 20.22
CA ILE A 217 -5.00 1.30 18.93
C ILE A 217 -5.62 0.40 17.87
N ILE A 218 -6.43 0.98 17.01
CA ILE A 218 -7.07 0.31 15.88
C ILE A 218 -6.49 0.91 14.62
N GLU A 219 -5.89 0.10 13.76
CA GLU A 219 -5.44 0.54 12.44
C GLU A 219 -5.99 -0.44 11.40
N ILE A 220 -6.82 0.09 10.51
CA ILE A 220 -7.57 -0.66 9.48
C ILE A 220 -7.57 0.12 8.18
N SER A 221 -7.86 -0.54 7.07
CA SER A 221 -8.15 0.11 5.80
C SER A 221 -9.33 -0.53 5.11
N GLY A 222 -10.32 0.27 4.75
CA GLY A 222 -11.27 -0.08 3.70
C GLY A 222 -10.56 -0.11 2.35
N VAL A 223 -10.98 -1.04 1.52
CA VAL A 223 -10.42 -1.25 0.18
C VAL A 223 -11.54 -1.36 -0.83
N HIS A 224 -11.43 -0.63 -1.92
CA HIS A 224 -12.31 -0.77 -3.07
C HIS A 224 -11.50 -0.75 -4.37
N LYS A 225 -11.59 -1.84 -5.16
CA LYS A 225 -10.78 -2.01 -6.38
C LYS A 225 -9.30 -1.69 -6.17
N ARG A 226 -8.74 -2.24 -5.11
CA ARG A 226 -7.36 -2.07 -4.62
C ARG A 226 -6.98 -0.67 -4.12
N TYR A 227 -7.83 0.35 -4.22
CA TYR A 227 -7.59 1.64 -3.57
C TYR A 227 -7.87 1.54 -2.07
N HIS A 228 -6.93 2.01 -1.28
CA HIS A 228 -6.95 1.95 0.18
C HIS A 228 -7.29 3.32 0.79
N CYS A 229 -8.01 3.30 1.89
CA CYS A 229 -8.15 4.47 2.77
C CYS A 229 -7.87 4.07 4.22
N PRO A 230 -6.60 4.02 4.65
CA PRO A 230 -6.24 3.66 6.01
C PRO A 230 -6.80 4.63 7.04
N MET A 231 -7.17 4.10 8.20
CA MET A 231 -7.66 4.87 9.33
C MET A 231 -7.13 4.28 10.64
N ALA A 232 -6.56 5.14 11.50
CA ALA A 232 -6.16 4.76 12.84
C ALA A 232 -6.94 5.52 13.91
N ARG A 233 -7.37 4.85 14.97
CA ARG A 233 -8.04 5.44 16.14
C ARG A 233 -7.60 4.75 17.41
N THR A 234 -7.66 5.46 18.53
CA THR A 234 -7.35 4.90 19.85
C THR A 234 -8.60 4.91 20.73
N VAL A 235 -8.91 3.76 21.33
CA VAL A 235 -10.00 3.57 22.29
C VAL A 235 -9.43 3.47 23.69
N LEU A 236 -10.00 4.19 24.65
CA LEU A 236 -9.72 4.07 26.08
C LEU A 236 -10.89 3.34 26.75
N LEU A 237 -10.64 2.18 27.33
CA LEU A 237 -11.67 1.35 27.95
C LEU A 237 -11.86 1.71 29.44
N GLY A 238 -12.96 2.39 29.76
CA GLY A 238 -13.37 2.63 31.14
C GLY A 238 -12.78 3.89 31.79
N LYS A 239 -12.13 3.78 32.97
CA LYS A 239 -11.76 4.94 33.79
C LYS A 239 -10.80 5.89 33.05
N LYS A 240 -11.15 7.18 33.05
CA LYS A 240 -10.37 8.24 32.40
C LYS A 240 -9.00 8.40 33.08
N ASN A 241 -7.94 8.39 32.28
CA ASN A 241 -6.59 8.78 32.69
C ASN A 241 -6.30 10.17 32.13
N GLN A 242 -6.10 11.16 32.99
CA GLN A 242 -5.98 12.56 32.56
C GLN A 242 -4.82 12.77 31.59
N LYS A 243 -3.65 12.17 31.87
CA LYS A 243 -2.50 12.25 30.95
C LYS A 243 -2.82 11.73 29.55
N LYS A 244 -3.52 10.57 29.44
CA LYS A 244 -3.93 10.02 28.13
C LYS A 244 -4.92 10.94 27.42
N ILE A 245 -5.85 11.56 28.16
CA ILE A 245 -6.82 12.52 27.60
C ILE A 245 -6.11 13.76 27.07
N ASP A 246 -5.16 14.31 27.83
CA ASP A 246 -4.42 15.50 27.43
C ASP A 246 -3.54 15.22 26.20
N THR A 247 -2.89 14.04 26.14
CA THR A 247 -2.16 13.59 24.97
C THR A 247 -3.07 13.43 23.74
N MET A 248 -4.27 12.86 23.91
CA MET A 248 -5.25 12.72 22.82
C MET A 248 -5.71 14.09 22.30
N LYS A 249 -5.99 15.05 23.19
CA LYS A 249 -6.35 16.43 22.81
C LYS A 249 -5.23 17.10 22.01
N ALA A 250 -4.00 17.02 22.50
CA ALA A 250 -2.83 17.54 21.80
C ALA A 250 -2.64 16.92 20.41
N THR A 251 -2.83 15.60 20.31
CA THR A 251 -2.70 14.88 19.03
C THR A 251 -3.80 15.28 18.05
N ASN A 252 -5.04 15.45 18.50
CA ASN A 252 -6.15 15.90 17.65
C ASN A 252 -5.91 17.33 17.16
N GLU A 253 -5.51 18.25 18.05
CA GLU A 253 -5.16 19.64 17.67
C GLU A 253 -4.00 19.65 16.65
N ALA A 254 -2.99 18.80 16.86
CA ALA A 254 -1.88 18.67 15.92
C ALA A 254 -2.34 18.15 14.55
N LEU A 255 -3.23 17.15 14.54
CA LEU A 255 -3.82 16.61 13.32
C LEU A 255 -4.60 17.67 12.55
N ASP A 256 -5.49 18.41 13.22
CA ASP A 256 -6.28 19.49 12.61
C ASP A 256 -5.37 20.59 12.03
N SER A 257 -4.30 20.94 12.78
CA SER A 257 -3.29 21.92 12.32
C SER A 257 -2.56 21.40 11.07
N GLY A 258 -2.16 20.12 11.05
CA GLY A 258 -1.54 19.49 9.87
C GLY A 258 -2.50 19.48 8.67
N ILE A 259 -3.74 19.02 8.86
CA ILE A 259 -4.77 18.99 7.79
C ILE A 259 -5.00 20.40 7.22
N SER A 260 -5.03 21.44 8.06
CA SER A 260 -5.21 22.81 7.60
C SER A 260 -4.11 23.31 6.65
N ALA A 261 -2.95 22.68 6.70
CA ALA A 261 -1.80 22.97 5.85
C ALA A 261 -1.74 22.10 4.57
N VAL A 262 -2.62 21.10 4.42
CA VAL A 262 -2.73 20.31 3.20
C VAL A 262 -3.42 21.15 2.14
N LYS A 263 -2.62 21.88 1.37
CA LYS A 263 -3.08 22.81 0.32
C LYS A 263 -2.13 22.76 -0.87
N PRO A 264 -2.64 22.89 -2.10
CA PRO A 264 -1.78 23.02 -3.26
C PRO A 264 -0.76 24.16 -3.09
N GLY A 265 0.49 23.89 -3.43
CA GLY A 265 1.60 24.83 -3.31
C GLY A 265 2.38 24.72 -1.98
N ASN A 266 1.81 24.18 -0.91
CA ASN A 266 2.57 23.84 0.30
C ASN A 266 3.42 22.60 0.06
N THR A 267 4.49 22.44 0.83
CA THR A 267 5.31 21.23 0.82
C THR A 267 4.87 20.23 1.89
N ALA A 268 5.26 18.97 1.73
CA ALA A 268 5.07 17.95 2.77
C ALA A 268 5.71 18.36 4.10
N ASN A 269 6.87 19.05 4.06
CA ASN A 269 7.50 19.64 5.23
C ASN A 269 6.60 20.68 5.92
N ASP A 270 5.90 21.53 5.18
CA ASP A 270 5.03 22.56 5.77
C ASP A 270 3.90 21.94 6.57
N VAL A 271 3.29 20.86 6.07
CA VAL A 271 2.28 20.09 6.78
C VAL A 271 2.87 19.46 8.05
N ALA A 272 4.04 18.82 7.95
CA ALA A 272 4.73 18.20 9.07
C ALA A 272 5.07 19.23 10.16
N GLN A 273 5.57 20.41 9.79
CA GLN A 273 5.92 21.50 10.73
C GLN A 273 4.70 22.03 11.49
N LYS A 274 3.54 22.13 10.82
CA LYS A 274 2.29 22.53 11.47
C LYS A 274 1.86 21.51 12.52
N PHE A 275 1.94 20.21 12.20
CA PHE A 275 1.62 19.14 13.12
C PHE A 275 2.58 19.14 14.33
N TRP A 276 3.88 19.10 14.08
CA TRP A 276 4.89 19.05 15.16
C TRP A 276 4.93 20.29 16.02
N GLY A 277 4.73 21.46 15.43
CA GLY A 277 4.69 22.71 16.19
C GLY A 277 3.57 22.77 17.25
N VAL A 278 2.49 22.02 17.05
CA VAL A 278 1.46 21.84 18.08
C VAL A 278 1.95 20.87 19.17
N LEU A 279 2.47 19.71 18.80
CA LEU A 279 2.97 18.73 19.77
C LEU A 279 4.09 19.31 20.66
N ASP A 280 4.97 20.12 20.09
CA ASP A 280 6.05 20.79 20.82
C ASP A 280 5.53 21.70 21.92
N LYS A 281 4.40 22.42 21.69
CA LYS A 281 3.74 23.26 22.74
C LYS A 281 3.27 22.44 23.93
N TYR A 282 2.92 21.17 23.71
CA TYR A 282 2.52 20.24 24.75
C TYR A 282 3.68 19.41 25.31
N GLY A 283 4.91 19.67 24.88
CA GLY A 283 6.10 18.92 25.29
C GLY A 283 6.10 17.45 24.79
N ILE A 284 5.36 17.14 23.76
CA ILE A 284 5.26 15.80 23.18
C ILE A 284 6.25 15.69 22.01
N LYS A 285 7.22 14.79 22.15
CA LYS A 285 8.19 14.48 21.09
C LYS A 285 7.65 13.38 20.19
N LYS A 286 7.72 13.57 18.87
CA LYS A 286 7.43 12.59 17.84
C LYS A 286 8.53 12.65 16.77
N GLU A 287 9.20 11.54 16.54
CA GLU A 287 10.32 11.44 15.59
C GLU A 287 9.88 10.90 14.22
N SER A 288 8.86 10.03 14.20
CA SER A 288 8.36 9.44 12.97
C SER A 288 7.59 10.43 12.09
N ARG A 289 7.55 10.18 10.79
CA ARG A 289 6.72 10.93 9.83
C ARG A 289 5.27 11.08 10.33
N THR A 290 4.57 12.13 9.87
CA THR A 290 3.19 12.41 10.26
C THR A 290 2.16 11.88 9.28
N GLY A 291 2.61 11.46 8.08
CA GLY A 291 1.77 10.89 7.05
C GLY A 291 2.59 10.48 5.83
N TYR A 292 1.92 9.92 4.84
CA TYR A 292 2.49 9.45 3.58
C TYR A 292 1.39 9.30 2.52
N SER A 293 1.79 9.21 1.25
CA SER A 293 0.86 8.99 0.14
C SER A 293 0.27 7.58 0.14
N ILE A 294 -0.99 7.47 -0.22
CA ILE A 294 -1.76 6.22 -0.30
C ILE A 294 -2.47 6.12 -1.65
N GLY A 295 -2.92 4.93 -2.01
CA GLY A 295 -3.64 4.68 -3.26
C GLY A 295 -3.88 3.21 -3.48
N ILE A 296 -3.46 2.67 -4.65
CA ILE A 296 -3.47 1.23 -4.90
C ILE A 296 -2.42 0.56 -3.99
N GLY A 297 -2.84 -0.45 -3.26
CA GLY A 297 -1.97 -1.20 -2.37
C GLY A 297 -2.13 -2.72 -2.52
N TYR A 298 -1.03 -3.42 -2.27
CA TYR A 298 -0.94 -4.88 -2.16
C TYR A 298 -0.09 -5.24 -0.95
N PRO A 299 -0.30 -6.40 -0.30
CA PRO A 299 0.58 -6.82 0.79
C PRO A 299 2.06 -6.70 0.39
N PRO A 300 2.96 -6.21 1.25
CA PRO A 300 2.72 -5.97 2.68
C PRO A 300 2.40 -4.52 3.05
N ASP A 301 2.24 -3.59 2.10
CA ASP A 301 2.07 -2.17 2.39
C ASP A 301 0.95 -1.52 1.55
N TRP A 302 0.30 -0.50 2.08
CA TRP A 302 -0.65 0.35 1.38
C TRP A 302 -0.09 1.75 1.04
N GLY A 303 1.12 2.08 1.52
CA GLY A 303 1.80 3.32 1.20
C GLY A 303 2.41 3.27 -0.21
N GLU A 304 2.39 4.40 -0.91
CA GLU A 304 2.98 4.49 -2.25
C GLU A 304 4.50 4.69 -2.23
N GLN A 305 5.11 4.75 -1.03
CA GLN A 305 6.56 4.84 -0.81
C GLN A 305 7.23 5.99 -1.57
N THR A 306 6.54 7.11 -1.69
CA THR A 306 6.98 8.33 -2.37
C THR A 306 7.02 9.51 -1.41
N LEU A 307 5.96 10.33 -1.38
CA LEU A 307 5.82 11.48 -0.51
C LEU A 307 5.78 11.06 0.98
N ASN A 308 6.61 11.70 1.79
CA ASN A 308 6.59 11.59 3.23
C ASN A 308 6.22 12.94 3.86
N ILE A 309 5.17 12.98 4.67
CA ILE A 309 4.86 14.17 5.47
C ILE A 309 5.83 14.19 6.66
N SER A 310 7.04 14.66 6.41
CA SER A 310 8.14 14.68 7.37
C SER A 310 8.99 15.94 7.22
N LYS A 311 9.82 16.20 8.22
CA LYS A 311 10.74 17.35 8.20
C LYS A 311 11.74 17.20 7.05
N GLY A 312 11.83 18.25 6.23
CA GLY A 312 12.78 18.33 5.13
C GLY A 312 12.26 17.79 3.79
N ASP A 313 11.11 17.12 3.74
CA ASP A 313 10.50 16.71 2.47
C ASP A 313 9.95 17.93 1.72
N LYS A 314 10.54 18.24 0.59
CA LYS A 314 10.24 19.41 -0.25
C LYS A 314 9.21 19.12 -1.34
N THR A 315 8.61 17.94 -1.36
CA THR A 315 7.57 17.59 -2.33
C THR A 315 6.42 18.57 -2.25
N ILE A 316 6.12 19.23 -3.35
CA ILE A 316 5.03 20.21 -3.45
C ILE A 316 3.71 19.45 -3.61
N LEU A 317 2.74 19.79 -2.77
CA LEU A 317 1.40 19.24 -2.87
C LEU A 317 0.68 19.84 -4.07
N GLN A 318 0.10 18.96 -4.88
CA GLN A 318 -0.75 19.32 -6.03
C GLN A 318 -2.19 18.90 -5.72
N PRO A 319 -3.20 19.44 -6.42
CA PRO A 319 -4.54 18.89 -6.37
C PRO A 319 -4.53 17.38 -6.64
N ASN A 320 -5.37 16.64 -5.94
CA ASN A 320 -5.53 15.19 -6.05
C ASN A 320 -4.31 14.33 -5.61
N VAL A 321 -3.30 14.92 -4.99
CA VAL A 321 -2.33 14.14 -4.20
C VAL A 321 -3.03 13.62 -2.95
N THR A 322 -2.94 12.32 -2.71
CA THR A 322 -3.59 11.66 -1.57
C THR A 322 -2.59 10.86 -0.74
#